data_25bbb0318e0d233d9220a02d66b6bf47
#
_entry.id   25bbb0318e0d233d9220a02d66b6bf47
#
_cell.length_a   1.000
_cell.length_b   1.000
_cell.length_c   1.000
_cell.angle_alpha   90.00
_cell.angle_beta   90.00
_cell.angle_gamma   90.00
#
_symmetry.space_group_name_H-M   'P 1'
#
loop_
_entity.id
_entity.type
_entity.pdbx_description
1 polymer ?
#
loop_
_entity_poly.entity_id
_entity_poly.type
_entity_poly.pdbx_seq_one_letter_code
_entity_poly.pdbx_strand_id
1 'polypeptide(L)'
;MEKTINYFEETKKVVENFSQFDKEYFKKVEDYMRYSTILRDEDAVRELIFQLALDLRDAEKDGLTAKEFFGDNPKKMVDDLVKNSKVSSKLSIVKLFTFFITVICYGHFLGDYSSKGIVSFNVIDYLSSIVFGGIVLLVLVPFYKKSVYEFTFQKNKILNTVIYVLLALFIVGIFFLLSEFETVVTVRSLILSPMISVILALFLSIVAIYISVKKILFKSFIPIIAGYFISGTLRLVINLTGVQNTFLDYLPVTVICVGILLFLKQSHIINFK
;
A
#
# COMPACT_ATOMS: atom_id res chain seq x y z
N MET A 1 4.04 34.44 -7.36
CA MET A 1 3.66 33.03 -6.99
C MET A 1 4.30 32.11 -8.03
N GLU A 2 5.44 31.52 -7.73
CA GLU A 2 6.02 30.48 -8.57
C GLU A 2 5.02 29.30 -8.62
N LYS A 3 4.60 28.94 -9.83
CA LYS A 3 3.82 27.72 -10.04
C LYS A 3 4.72 26.54 -9.67
N THR A 4 4.48 25.92 -8.52
CA THR A 4 5.16 24.66 -8.15
C THR A 4 4.87 23.65 -9.25
N ILE A 5 5.89 23.24 -9.99
CA ILE A 5 5.77 22.28 -11.09
C ILE A 5 5.33 20.95 -10.48
N ASN A 6 4.22 20.40 -10.96
CA ASN A 6 3.81 19.06 -10.57
C ASN A 6 4.57 18.04 -11.44
N TYR A 7 5.79 17.72 -11.05
CA TYR A 7 6.66 16.80 -11.79
C TYR A 7 6.01 15.43 -12.11
N PHE A 8 5.10 14.96 -11.28
CA PHE A 8 4.38 13.71 -11.54
C PHE A 8 3.48 13.81 -12.78
N GLU A 9 2.67 14.86 -12.86
CA GLU A 9 1.78 15.07 -14.02
C GLU A 9 2.57 15.42 -15.29
N GLU A 10 3.64 16.18 -15.16
CA GLU A 10 4.49 16.53 -16.31
C GLU A 10 5.24 15.29 -16.83
N THR A 11 5.78 14.44 -15.96
CA THR A 11 6.38 13.15 -16.36
C THR A 11 5.39 12.31 -17.15
N LYS A 12 4.15 12.19 -16.66
CA LYS A 12 3.11 11.42 -17.32
C LYS A 12 2.83 11.91 -18.74
N LYS A 13 2.73 13.23 -18.94
CA LYS A 13 2.54 13.84 -20.28
C LYS A 13 3.69 13.53 -21.23
N VAL A 14 4.93 13.57 -20.75
CA VAL A 14 6.11 13.21 -21.55
C VAL A 14 6.06 11.74 -21.94
N VAL A 15 5.85 10.84 -20.98
CA VAL A 15 5.83 9.39 -21.17
C VAL A 15 4.67 8.94 -22.07
N GLU A 16 3.53 9.65 -22.07
CA GLU A 16 2.39 9.36 -22.96
C GLU A 16 2.76 9.44 -24.47
N ASN A 17 3.81 10.15 -24.82
CA ASN A 17 4.27 10.31 -26.20
C ASN A 17 5.33 9.28 -26.62
N PHE A 18 5.85 8.45 -25.72
CA PHE A 18 6.85 7.43 -26.02
C PHE A 18 6.26 6.29 -26.88
N SER A 19 7.12 5.56 -27.58
CA SER A 19 6.76 4.28 -28.16
C SER A 19 6.25 3.31 -27.10
N GLN A 20 5.44 2.32 -27.46
CA GLN A 20 4.91 1.35 -26.49
C GLN A 20 6.05 0.59 -25.78
N PHE A 21 7.12 0.26 -26.50
CA PHE A 21 8.28 -0.42 -25.95
C PHE A 21 9.01 0.46 -24.91
N ASP A 22 9.24 1.74 -25.26
CA ASP A 22 9.97 2.68 -24.39
C ASP A 22 9.15 3.09 -23.17
N LYS A 23 7.81 3.18 -23.30
CA LYS A 23 6.90 3.32 -22.15
C LYS A 23 7.07 2.20 -21.12
N GLU A 24 7.03 0.96 -21.59
CA GLU A 24 7.16 -0.21 -20.73
C GLU A 24 8.55 -0.29 -20.09
N TYR A 25 9.58 0.09 -20.86
CA TYR A 25 10.95 0.13 -20.35
C TYR A 25 11.13 1.23 -19.30
N PHE A 26 10.73 2.46 -19.62
CA PHE A 26 10.81 3.61 -18.72
C PHE A 26 10.03 3.35 -17.41
N LYS A 27 8.84 2.76 -17.51
CA LYS A 27 8.06 2.40 -16.33
C LYS A 27 8.82 1.49 -15.38
N LYS A 28 9.58 0.52 -15.88
CA LYS A 28 10.43 -0.34 -15.05
C LYS A 28 11.55 0.45 -14.37
N VAL A 29 12.19 1.36 -15.08
CA VAL A 29 13.23 2.24 -14.52
C VAL A 29 12.62 3.13 -13.42
N GLU A 30 11.47 3.75 -13.69
CA GLU A 30 10.74 4.58 -12.73
C GLU A 30 10.34 3.79 -11.48
N ASP A 31 9.71 2.62 -11.64
CA ASP A 31 9.28 1.78 -10.52
C ASP A 31 10.49 1.36 -9.65
N TYR A 32 11.59 0.94 -10.27
CA TYR A 32 12.81 0.60 -9.54
C TYR A 32 13.39 1.80 -8.78
N MET A 33 13.41 2.98 -9.40
CA MET A 33 13.87 4.21 -8.76
C MET A 33 12.98 4.55 -7.57
N ARG A 34 11.66 4.48 -7.70
CA ARG A 34 10.70 4.74 -6.59
C ARG A 34 10.92 3.81 -5.41
N TYR A 35 11.10 2.50 -5.64
CA TYR A 35 11.40 1.54 -4.56
C TYR A 35 12.80 1.75 -3.93
N SER A 36 13.74 2.30 -4.69
CA SER A 36 15.12 2.55 -4.22
C SER A 36 15.24 3.84 -3.42
N THR A 37 14.26 4.76 -3.51
CA THR A 37 14.32 6.12 -2.98
C THR A 37 13.34 6.40 -1.84
N ILE A 38 12.80 5.38 -1.18
CA ILE A 38 11.79 5.54 -0.10
C ILE A 38 12.26 6.48 1.02
N LEU A 39 13.57 6.53 1.31
CA LEU A 39 14.17 7.40 2.31
C LEU A 39 14.88 8.63 1.70
N ARG A 40 14.60 8.94 0.44
CA ARG A 40 15.12 10.12 -0.26
C ARG A 40 14.07 11.22 -0.31
N ASP A 41 14.51 12.43 -0.62
CA ASP A 41 13.62 13.59 -0.76
C ASP A 41 12.67 13.36 -1.94
N GLU A 42 11.36 13.33 -1.68
CA GLU A 42 10.35 12.94 -2.66
C GLU A 42 10.31 13.90 -3.85
N ASP A 43 10.45 15.21 -3.61
CA ASP A 43 10.41 16.21 -4.67
C ASP A 43 11.66 16.14 -5.55
N ALA A 44 12.84 15.95 -4.94
CA ALA A 44 14.08 15.73 -5.69
C ALA A 44 14.04 14.44 -6.53
N VAL A 45 13.43 13.39 -6.03
CA VAL A 45 13.24 12.14 -6.78
C VAL A 45 12.28 12.32 -7.95
N ARG A 46 11.16 13.02 -7.74
CA ARG A 46 10.18 13.31 -8.79
C ARG A 46 10.79 14.17 -9.90
N GLU A 47 11.57 15.18 -9.53
CA GLU A 47 12.32 16.02 -10.48
C GLU A 47 13.31 15.18 -11.29
N LEU A 48 14.07 14.29 -10.63
CA LEU A 48 15.02 13.42 -11.31
C LEU A 48 14.34 12.46 -12.30
N ILE A 49 13.19 11.87 -11.93
CA ILE A 49 12.40 11.03 -12.83
C ILE A 49 11.89 11.83 -14.02
N PHE A 50 11.47 13.08 -13.81
CA PHE A 50 11.02 13.96 -14.87
C PHE A 50 12.16 14.30 -15.83
N GLN A 51 13.35 14.63 -15.31
CA GLN A 51 14.53 14.88 -16.13
C GLN A 51 14.90 13.66 -16.98
N LEU A 52 14.91 12.45 -16.39
CA LEU A 52 15.15 11.22 -17.14
C LEU A 52 14.12 10.98 -18.26
N ALA A 53 12.84 11.35 -18.02
CA ALA A 53 11.83 11.25 -19.07
C ALA A 53 12.08 12.26 -20.21
N LEU A 54 12.53 13.47 -19.90
CA LEU A 54 12.90 14.46 -20.92
C LEU A 54 14.11 13.99 -21.73
N ASP A 55 15.15 13.48 -21.07
CA ASP A 55 16.36 12.99 -21.70
C ASP A 55 16.06 11.80 -22.64
N LEU A 56 15.21 10.87 -22.20
CA LEU A 56 14.75 9.77 -23.04
C LEU A 56 13.94 10.27 -24.26
N ARG A 57 13.05 11.24 -24.05
CA ARG A 57 12.29 11.84 -25.16
C ARG A 57 13.21 12.44 -26.22
N ASP A 58 14.28 13.10 -25.78
CA ASP A 58 15.22 13.72 -26.71
C ASP A 58 16.10 12.64 -27.40
N ALA A 59 16.46 11.57 -26.70
CA ALA A 59 17.13 10.39 -27.28
C ALA A 59 16.24 9.67 -28.32
N GLU A 60 14.92 9.54 -28.09
CA GLU A 60 13.98 8.99 -29.09
C GLU A 60 13.95 9.82 -30.39
N LYS A 61 14.06 11.14 -30.29
CA LYS A 61 14.14 12.01 -31.48
C LYS A 61 15.41 11.75 -32.30
N ASP A 62 16.50 11.35 -31.62
CA ASP A 62 17.77 10.99 -32.23
C ASP A 62 17.76 9.52 -32.70
N GLY A 63 16.63 8.82 -32.58
CA GLY A 63 16.44 7.43 -33.03
C GLY A 63 16.91 6.35 -32.06
N LEU A 64 17.26 6.73 -30.82
CA LEU A 64 17.67 5.77 -29.78
C LEU A 64 16.45 5.21 -29.05
N THR A 65 16.47 3.92 -28.78
CA THR A 65 15.46 3.27 -27.92
C THR A 65 15.77 3.47 -26.43
N ALA A 66 14.80 3.30 -25.54
CA ALA A 66 15.02 3.35 -24.10
C ALA A 66 16.11 2.35 -23.65
N LYS A 67 16.17 1.17 -24.26
CA LYS A 67 17.18 0.17 -23.96
C LYS A 67 18.61 0.65 -24.29
N GLU A 68 18.77 1.33 -25.41
CA GLU A 68 20.05 1.89 -25.82
C GLU A 68 20.44 3.10 -24.95
N PHE A 69 19.47 3.96 -24.64
CA PHE A 69 19.67 5.13 -23.77
C PHE A 69 20.09 4.73 -22.35
N PHE A 70 19.38 3.80 -21.71
CA PHE A 70 19.70 3.35 -20.36
C PHE A 70 20.86 2.35 -20.31
N GLY A 71 21.31 1.84 -21.45
CA GLY A 71 22.43 0.92 -21.59
C GLY A 71 22.17 -0.49 -21.04
N ASP A 72 23.23 -1.30 -20.96
CA ASP A 72 23.15 -2.72 -20.61
C ASP A 72 22.77 -2.97 -19.14
N ASN A 73 22.99 -2.00 -18.25
CA ASN A 73 22.71 -2.15 -16.83
C ASN A 73 21.93 -0.96 -16.24
N PRO A 74 20.65 -0.82 -16.58
CA PRO A 74 19.81 0.27 -16.08
C PRO A 74 19.68 0.27 -14.55
N LYS A 75 19.77 -0.91 -13.92
CA LYS A 75 19.74 -1.04 -12.46
C LYS A 75 20.92 -0.33 -11.80
N LYS A 76 22.15 -0.55 -12.30
CA LYS A 76 23.34 0.11 -11.77
C LYS A 76 23.27 1.60 -11.96
N MET A 77 22.83 2.06 -13.14
CA MET A 77 22.65 3.49 -13.41
C MET A 77 21.68 4.13 -12.39
N VAL A 78 20.52 3.51 -12.14
CA VAL A 78 19.57 4.01 -11.14
C VAL A 78 20.18 3.98 -9.74
N ASP A 79 20.88 2.92 -9.34
CA ASP A 79 21.51 2.84 -8.01
C ASP A 79 22.57 3.96 -7.84
N ASP A 80 23.32 4.31 -8.87
CA ASP A 80 24.29 5.41 -8.85
C ASP A 80 23.59 6.78 -8.75
N LEU A 81 22.49 6.99 -9.48
CA LEU A 81 21.66 8.21 -9.36
C LEU A 81 21.05 8.35 -7.96
N VAL A 82 20.50 7.25 -7.43
CA VAL A 82 19.92 7.22 -6.08
C VAL A 82 20.96 7.53 -5.00
N LYS A 83 22.17 6.98 -5.14
CA LYS A 83 23.27 7.24 -4.20
C LYS A 83 23.59 8.72 -4.09
N ASN A 84 23.55 9.42 -5.22
CA ASN A 84 23.86 10.86 -5.31
C ASN A 84 22.65 11.76 -5.04
N SER A 85 21.44 11.21 -4.93
CA SER A 85 20.23 11.99 -4.67
C SER A 85 20.15 12.45 -3.21
N LYS A 86 19.48 13.59 -3.00
CA LYS A 86 19.30 14.20 -1.68
C LYS A 86 18.58 13.25 -0.72
N VAL A 87 19.15 13.06 0.47
CA VAL A 87 18.51 12.29 1.55
C VAL A 87 17.35 13.09 2.14
N SER A 88 16.25 12.43 2.46
CA SER A 88 15.12 13.05 3.16
C SER A 88 15.55 13.71 4.47
N SER A 89 14.90 14.81 4.81
CA SER A 89 15.09 15.43 6.12
C SER A 89 14.66 14.45 7.24
N LYS A 90 15.26 14.58 8.41
CA LYS A 90 14.86 13.77 9.59
C LYS A 90 13.36 13.88 9.87
N LEU A 91 12.79 15.09 9.69
CA LEU A 91 11.36 15.33 9.87
C LEU A 91 10.51 14.58 8.83
N SER A 92 10.93 14.52 7.56
CA SER A 92 10.25 13.77 6.50
C SER A 92 10.26 12.27 6.80
N ILE A 93 11.39 11.74 7.29
CA ILE A 93 11.50 10.35 7.70
C ILE A 93 10.55 10.04 8.86
N VAL A 94 10.51 10.90 9.88
CA VAL A 94 9.59 10.74 11.03
C VAL A 94 8.14 10.79 10.54
N LYS A 95 7.77 11.72 9.66
CA LYS A 95 6.42 11.79 9.07
C LYS A 95 6.05 10.50 8.33
N LEU A 96 6.97 9.94 7.56
CA LEU A 96 6.77 8.68 6.84
C LEU A 96 6.49 7.52 7.81
N PHE A 97 7.32 7.35 8.85
CA PHE A 97 7.11 6.31 9.86
C PHE A 97 5.81 6.50 10.63
N THR A 98 5.49 7.75 11.04
CA THR A 98 4.22 8.07 11.71
C THR A 98 3.03 7.71 10.82
N PHE A 99 3.10 8.00 9.52
CA PHE A 99 2.06 7.62 8.57
C PHE A 99 1.87 6.09 8.52
N PHE A 100 2.94 5.30 8.40
CA PHE A 100 2.85 3.84 8.39
C PHE A 100 2.29 3.28 9.70
N ILE A 101 2.77 3.77 10.84
CA ILE A 101 2.24 3.36 12.16
C ILE A 101 0.74 3.67 12.24
N THR A 102 0.32 4.87 11.81
CA THR A 102 -1.10 5.25 11.81
C THR A 102 -1.94 4.32 10.95
N VAL A 103 -1.46 3.96 9.74
CA VAL A 103 -2.17 3.04 8.85
C VAL A 103 -2.29 1.64 9.46
N ILE A 104 -1.22 1.13 10.07
CA ILE A 104 -1.20 -0.18 10.74
C ILE A 104 -2.17 -0.18 11.93
N CYS A 105 -2.09 0.82 12.82
CA CYS A 105 -2.98 0.93 13.96
C CYS A 105 -4.44 1.08 13.55
N TYR A 106 -4.72 1.84 12.48
CA TYR A 106 -6.06 2.00 11.95
C TYR A 106 -6.59 0.68 11.35
N GLY A 107 -5.75 -0.07 10.63
CA GLY A 107 -6.11 -1.39 10.11
C GLY A 107 -6.45 -2.38 11.23
N HIS A 108 -5.62 -2.41 12.29
CA HIS A 108 -5.89 -3.22 13.49
C HIS A 108 -7.21 -2.82 14.17
N PHE A 109 -7.42 -1.51 14.37
CA PHE A 109 -8.65 -0.97 14.94
C PHE A 109 -9.90 -1.40 14.15
N LEU A 110 -9.88 -1.26 12.82
CA LEU A 110 -10.98 -1.70 11.96
C LEU A 110 -11.18 -3.22 12.01
N GLY A 111 -10.09 -3.99 12.05
CA GLY A 111 -10.13 -5.44 12.19
C GLY A 111 -10.81 -5.87 13.50
N ASP A 112 -10.41 -5.26 14.61
CA ASP A 112 -10.99 -5.54 15.93
C ASP A 112 -12.49 -5.17 15.97
N TYR A 113 -12.86 -3.97 15.49
CA TYR A 113 -14.26 -3.57 15.40
C TYR A 113 -15.08 -4.50 14.50
N SER A 114 -14.56 -4.90 13.33
CA SER A 114 -15.28 -5.76 12.40
C SER A 114 -15.50 -7.18 12.93
N SER A 115 -14.57 -7.68 13.74
CA SER A 115 -14.64 -9.04 14.30
C SER A 115 -15.53 -9.13 15.52
N LYS A 116 -15.51 -8.13 16.40
CA LYS A 116 -16.20 -8.15 17.71
C LYS A 116 -17.45 -7.25 17.75
N GLY A 117 -17.60 -6.28 16.85
CA GLY A 117 -18.63 -5.25 16.89
C GLY A 117 -18.39 -4.17 17.96
N ILE A 118 -17.38 -4.35 18.79
CA ILE A 118 -16.91 -3.40 19.81
C ILE A 118 -15.41 -3.24 19.71
N VAL A 119 -14.89 -2.13 20.18
CA VAL A 119 -13.43 -1.87 20.15
C VAL A 119 -12.84 -2.19 21.51
N SER A 120 -11.77 -2.99 21.50
CA SER A 120 -10.95 -3.28 22.67
C SER A 120 -9.52 -2.78 22.44
N PHE A 121 -9.06 -1.86 23.29
CA PHE A 121 -7.68 -1.39 23.24
C PHE A 121 -6.80 -2.24 24.14
N ASN A 122 -5.92 -3.01 23.52
CA ASN A 122 -4.86 -3.72 24.18
C ASN A 122 -3.51 -3.21 23.64
N VAL A 123 -2.68 -2.68 24.51
CA VAL A 123 -1.39 -2.09 24.09
C VAL A 123 -0.49 -3.12 23.40
N ILE A 124 -0.54 -4.39 23.84
CA ILE A 124 0.28 -5.45 23.24
C ILE A 124 -0.18 -5.75 21.84
N ASP A 125 -1.51 -5.83 21.57
CA ASP A 125 -2.07 -6.12 20.25
C ASP A 125 -1.67 -5.02 19.24
N TYR A 126 -1.67 -3.76 19.66
CA TYR A 126 -1.23 -2.64 18.81
C TYR A 126 0.29 -2.64 18.60
N LEU A 127 1.08 -2.93 19.64
CA LEU A 127 2.54 -3.03 19.51
C LEU A 127 2.94 -4.21 18.61
N SER A 128 2.33 -5.37 18.79
CA SER A 128 2.55 -6.53 17.92
C SER A 128 2.21 -6.23 16.48
N SER A 129 1.08 -5.56 16.23
CA SER A 129 0.68 -5.12 14.89
C SER A 129 1.68 -4.14 14.25
N ILE A 130 2.24 -3.20 15.02
CA ILE A 130 3.28 -2.28 14.53
C ILE A 130 4.57 -3.04 14.19
N VAL A 131 5.02 -3.95 15.06
CA VAL A 131 6.21 -4.77 14.81
C VAL A 131 6.01 -5.64 13.58
N PHE A 132 4.87 -6.31 13.49
CA PHE A 132 4.51 -7.14 12.33
C PHE A 132 4.43 -6.34 11.04
N GLY A 133 3.72 -5.21 11.03
CA GLY A 133 3.64 -4.33 9.87
C GLY A 133 5.02 -3.82 9.45
N GLY A 134 5.91 -3.53 10.41
CA GLY A 134 7.30 -3.18 10.16
C GLY A 134 8.07 -4.33 9.48
N ILE A 135 7.94 -5.56 9.97
CA ILE A 135 8.57 -6.75 9.35
C ILE A 135 8.05 -6.95 7.93
N VAL A 136 6.73 -6.86 7.73
CA VAL A 136 6.12 -6.98 6.39
C VAL A 136 6.71 -5.93 5.43
N LEU A 137 6.83 -4.69 5.86
CA LEU A 137 7.44 -3.63 5.03
C LEU A 137 8.92 -3.92 4.72
N LEU A 138 9.70 -4.37 5.72
CA LEU A 138 11.11 -4.73 5.53
C LEU A 138 11.32 -5.88 4.53
N VAL A 139 10.34 -6.77 4.40
CA VAL A 139 10.36 -7.87 3.43
C VAL A 139 9.82 -7.42 2.07
N LEU A 140 8.67 -6.73 2.05
CA LEU A 140 7.99 -6.36 0.82
C LEU A 140 8.78 -5.36 -0.02
N VAL A 141 9.38 -4.34 0.61
CA VAL A 141 10.08 -3.28 -0.13
C VAL A 141 11.27 -3.83 -0.93
N PRO A 142 12.23 -4.58 -0.35
CA PRO A 142 13.31 -5.20 -1.10
C PRO A 142 12.80 -6.21 -2.14
N PHE A 143 11.75 -6.97 -1.80
CA PHE A 143 11.14 -7.92 -2.72
C PHE A 143 10.59 -7.24 -3.97
N TYR A 144 9.79 -6.17 -3.82
CA TYR A 144 9.27 -5.41 -4.96
C TYR A 144 10.39 -4.74 -5.76
N LYS A 145 11.37 -4.14 -5.08
CA LYS A 145 12.55 -3.58 -5.75
C LYS A 145 13.25 -4.63 -6.64
N LYS A 146 13.44 -5.83 -6.13
CA LYS A 146 14.08 -6.93 -6.88
C LYS A 146 13.18 -7.44 -8.01
N SER A 147 11.87 -7.54 -7.77
CA SER A 147 10.90 -8.08 -8.73
C SER A 147 10.77 -7.24 -10.00
N VAL A 148 11.01 -5.93 -9.94
CA VAL A 148 10.91 -5.04 -11.12
C VAL A 148 11.83 -5.51 -12.26
N TYR A 149 13.04 -5.94 -11.95
CA TYR A 149 13.98 -6.38 -12.99
C TYR A 149 14.07 -7.90 -13.16
N GLU A 150 14.01 -8.68 -12.08
CA GLU A 150 14.25 -10.13 -12.15
C GLU A 150 13.01 -10.91 -12.56
N PHE A 151 11.81 -10.52 -12.08
CA PHE A 151 10.58 -11.26 -12.38
C PHE A 151 9.82 -10.75 -13.60
N THR A 152 9.95 -9.46 -13.97
CA THR A 152 9.27 -8.92 -15.15
C THR A 152 9.90 -9.39 -16.45
N PHE A 153 11.18 -9.79 -16.44
CA PHE A 153 11.87 -10.37 -17.60
C PHE A 153 11.65 -11.87 -17.76
N GLN A 154 11.20 -12.58 -16.74
CA GLN A 154 10.84 -13.98 -16.89
C GLN A 154 9.47 -14.09 -17.57
N LYS A 155 9.45 -14.68 -18.76
CA LYS A 155 8.24 -14.99 -19.57
C LYS A 155 7.24 -15.91 -18.83
N ASN A 156 7.58 -16.44 -17.66
CA ASN A 156 6.80 -17.45 -16.97
C ASN A 156 5.85 -16.82 -15.97
N LYS A 157 4.65 -16.46 -16.43
CA LYS A 157 3.56 -15.92 -15.58
C LYS A 157 3.23 -16.83 -14.39
N ILE A 158 3.36 -18.17 -14.58
CA ILE A 158 3.05 -19.15 -13.54
C ILE A 158 4.03 -19.02 -12.39
N LEU A 159 5.34 -18.92 -12.66
CA LEU A 159 6.35 -18.79 -11.60
C LEU A 159 6.16 -17.51 -10.78
N ASN A 160 5.85 -16.39 -11.45
CA ASN A 160 5.55 -15.14 -10.76
C ASN A 160 4.32 -15.28 -9.85
N THR A 161 3.24 -15.89 -10.34
CA THR A 161 2.04 -16.14 -9.55
C THR A 161 2.35 -17.01 -8.34
N VAL A 162 3.12 -18.07 -8.49
CA VAL A 162 3.56 -18.94 -7.38
C VAL A 162 4.34 -18.17 -6.33
N ILE A 163 5.26 -17.30 -6.73
CA ILE A 163 6.04 -16.46 -5.79
C ILE A 163 5.14 -15.50 -5.01
N TYR A 164 4.18 -14.84 -5.67
CA TYR A 164 3.22 -13.95 -4.98
C TYR A 164 2.32 -14.73 -4.01
N VAL A 165 1.88 -15.93 -4.40
CA VAL A 165 1.09 -16.80 -3.52
C VAL A 165 1.90 -17.25 -2.30
N LEU A 166 3.16 -17.66 -2.49
CA LEU A 166 4.05 -18.02 -1.37
C LEU A 166 4.32 -16.85 -0.44
N LEU A 167 4.51 -15.63 -0.99
CA LEU A 167 4.66 -14.42 -0.18
C LEU A 167 3.40 -14.10 0.62
N ALA A 168 2.23 -14.22 0.01
CA ALA A 168 0.95 -14.03 0.69
C ALA A 168 0.76 -15.08 1.80
N LEU A 169 1.06 -16.34 1.55
CA LEU A 169 0.99 -17.42 2.55
C LEU A 169 1.99 -17.18 3.70
N PHE A 170 3.19 -16.68 3.41
CA PHE A 170 4.17 -16.31 4.43
C PHE A 170 3.63 -15.19 5.33
N ILE A 171 3.03 -14.14 4.75
CA ILE A 171 2.43 -13.02 5.50
C ILE A 171 1.28 -13.54 6.38
N VAL A 172 0.39 -14.37 5.83
CA VAL A 172 -0.71 -15.01 6.58
C VAL A 172 -0.17 -15.90 7.71
N GLY A 173 0.88 -16.67 7.45
CA GLY A 173 1.52 -17.54 8.45
C GLY A 173 2.09 -16.73 9.62
N ILE A 174 2.79 -15.62 9.36
CA ILE A 174 3.28 -14.75 10.42
C ILE A 174 2.10 -14.12 11.19
N PHE A 175 1.04 -13.68 10.50
CA PHE A 175 -0.16 -13.15 11.16
C PHE A 175 -0.76 -14.18 12.12
N PHE A 176 -0.83 -15.45 11.70
CA PHE A 176 -1.35 -16.55 12.54
C PHE A 176 -0.48 -16.76 13.78
N LEU A 177 0.86 -16.78 13.62
CA LEU A 177 1.79 -16.90 14.76
C LEU A 177 1.64 -15.77 15.76
N LEU A 178 1.37 -14.56 15.30
CA LEU A 178 1.16 -13.42 16.19
C LEU A 178 -0.16 -13.47 16.92
N SER A 179 -1.24 -13.93 16.27
CA SER A 179 -2.54 -14.11 16.93
C SER A 179 -2.45 -15.14 18.07
N GLU A 180 -1.67 -16.20 17.90
CA GLU A 180 -1.38 -17.16 18.96
C GLU A 180 -0.57 -16.52 20.10
N PHE A 181 0.42 -15.67 19.78
CA PHE A 181 1.21 -14.97 20.80
C PHE A 181 0.34 -14.03 21.65
N GLU A 182 -0.61 -13.30 21.03
CA GLU A 182 -1.55 -12.42 21.70
C GLU A 182 -2.45 -13.18 22.71
N THR A 183 -2.79 -14.43 22.45
CA THR A 183 -3.58 -15.26 23.37
C THR A 183 -2.81 -15.68 24.63
N VAL A 184 -1.48 -15.78 24.53
CA VAL A 184 -0.61 -16.19 25.64
C VAL A 184 -0.33 -15.03 26.60
N VAL A 185 -0.29 -13.79 26.08
CA VAL A 185 0.03 -12.60 26.86
C VAL A 185 -1.26 -11.89 27.28
N THR A 186 -1.81 -12.30 28.43
CA THR A 186 -3.02 -11.66 29.00
C THR A 186 -2.71 -10.30 29.61
N VAL A 187 -3.02 -9.23 28.88
CA VAL A 187 -3.00 -7.86 29.41
C VAL A 187 -4.43 -7.33 29.45
N ARG A 188 -4.72 -6.53 30.48
CA ARG A 188 -6.04 -5.93 30.66
C ARG A 188 -6.39 -5.02 29.47
N SER A 189 -7.37 -5.40 28.68
CA SER A 189 -7.88 -4.60 27.57
C SER A 189 -8.87 -3.56 28.08
N LEU A 190 -8.78 -2.34 27.55
CA LEU A 190 -9.81 -1.32 27.73
C LEU A 190 -10.92 -1.55 26.69
N ILE A 191 -12.04 -2.11 27.14
CA ILE A 191 -13.19 -2.38 26.29
C ILE A 191 -14.09 -1.14 26.26
N LEU A 192 -14.34 -0.60 25.06
CA LEU A 192 -15.25 0.53 24.87
C LEU A 192 -16.71 0.06 24.89
N SER A 193 -17.61 0.93 25.37
CA SER A 193 -19.04 0.65 25.23
C SER A 193 -19.44 0.55 23.76
N PRO A 194 -20.50 -0.22 23.43
CA PRO A 194 -20.96 -0.38 22.04
C PRO A 194 -21.20 0.95 21.33
N MET A 195 -21.84 1.91 22.00
CA MET A 195 -22.13 3.23 21.45
C MET A 195 -20.86 4.01 21.13
N ILE A 196 -19.88 4.04 22.04
CA ILE A 196 -18.59 4.71 21.82
C ILE A 196 -17.82 4.03 20.68
N SER A 197 -17.85 2.70 20.61
CA SER A 197 -17.19 1.93 19.54
C SER A 197 -17.73 2.30 18.16
N VAL A 198 -19.05 2.38 17.99
CA VAL A 198 -19.68 2.79 16.72
C VAL A 198 -19.34 4.23 16.36
N ILE A 199 -19.46 5.17 17.30
CA ILE A 199 -19.19 6.59 17.05
C ILE A 199 -17.72 6.77 16.62
N LEU A 200 -16.79 6.15 17.34
CA LEU A 200 -15.37 6.23 17.03
C LEU A 200 -15.03 5.58 15.68
N ALA A 201 -15.58 4.39 15.41
CA ALA A 201 -15.39 3.71 14.13
C ALA A 201 -15.96 4.51 12.96
N LEU A 202 -17.14 5.11 13.11
CA LEU A 202 -17.75 5.98 12.12
C LEU A 202 -16.89 7.22 11.85
N PHE A 203 -16.48 7.93 12.91
CA PHE A 203 -15.65 9.12 12.79
C PHE A 203 -14.33 8.83 12.08
N LEU A 204 -13.59 7.81 12.51
CA LEU A 204 -12.31 7.44 11.90
C LEU A 204 -12.48 6.97 10.45
N SER A 205 -13.57 6.25 10.14
CA SER A 205 -13.86 5.81 8.78
C SER A 205 -14.20 6.99 7.86
N ILE A 206 -14.94 7.99 8.33
CA ILE A 206 -15.22 9.22 7.58
C ILE A 206 -13.92 9.97 7.29
N VAL A 207 -13.05 10.13 8.30
CA VAL A 207 -11.75 10.80 8.12
C VAL A 207 -10.87 10.04 7.09
N ALA A 208 -10.81 8.72 7.20
CA ALA A 208 -10.02 7.89 6.28
C ALA A 208 -10.58 7.95 4.85
N ILE A 209 -11.89 7.89 4.67
CA ILE A 209 -12.56 8.05 3.37
C ILE A 209 -12.29 9.44 2.80
N TYR A 210 -12.42 10.50 3.60
CA TYR A 210 -12.13 11.87 3.16
C TYR A 210 -10.70 12.03 2.64
N ILE A 211 -9.71 11.48 3.36
CA ILE A 211 -8.30 11.46 2.92
C ILE A 211 -8.16 10.67 1.62
N SER A 212 -8.83 9.51 1.53
CA SER A 212 -8.77 8.63 0.36
C SER A 212 -9.39 9.25 -0.89
N VAL A 213 -10.46 10.03 -0.75
CA VAL A 213 -11.07 10.76 -1.87
C VAL A 213 -10.14 11.83 -2.42
N LYS A 214 -9.41 12.54 -1.54
CA LYS A 214 -8.48 13.61 -1.95
C LYS A 214 -7.22 13.10 -2.63
N LYS A 215 -6.79 11.89 -2.34
CA LYS A 215 -5.56 11.31 -2.91
C LYS A 215 -5.91 10.14 -3.81
N ILE A 216 -5.68 10.29 -5.11
CA ILE A 216 -6.07 9.31 -6.14
C ILE A 216 -5.54 7.89 -5.85
N LEU A 217 -4.33 7.78 -5.28
CA LEU A 217 -3.71 6.52 -4.90
C LEU A 217 -4.49 5.75 -3.81
N PHE A 218 -5.25 6.45 -2.98
CA PHE A 218 -6.00 5.84 -1.87
C PHE A 218 -7.48 5.62 -2.17
N LYS A 219 -8.00 6.09 -3.31
CA LYS A 219 -9.42 5.89 -3.67
C LYS A 219 -9.85 4.43 -3.67
N SER A 220 -8.95 3.53 -4.09
CA SER A 220 -9.23 2.10 -4.12
C SER A 220 -9.46 1.49 -2.74
N PHE A 221 -9.00 2.11 -1.65
CA PHE A 221 -9.19 1.62 -0.29
C PHE A 221 -10.58 1.91 0.29
N ILE A 222 -11.36 2.81 -0.32
CA ILE A 222 -12.69 3.19 0.16
C ILE A 222 -13.61 1.97 0.37
N PRO A 223 -13.74 1.01 -0.58
CA PRO A 223 -14.57 -0.17 -0.37
C PRO A 223 -14.13 -1.06 0.80
N ILE A 224 -12.82 -1.15 1.03
CA ILE A 224 -12.28 -1.90 2.18
C ILE A 224 -12.70 -1.23 3.48
N ILE A 225 -12.47 0.08 3.62
CA ILE A 225 -12.82 0.85 4.81
C ILE A 225 -14.33 0.73 5.10
N ALA A 226 -15.16 0.91 4.07
CA ALA A 226 -16.61 0.77 4.19
C ALA A 226 -17.02 -0.67 4.56
N GLY A 227 -16.40 -1.68 3.95
CA GLY A 227 -16.66 -3.08 4.22
C GLY A 227 -16.38 -3.47 5.67
N TYR A 228 -15.24 -3.06 6.21
CA TYR A 228 -14.89 -3.31 7.61
C TYR A 228 -15.83 -2.58 8.58
N PHE A 229 -16.20 -1.33 8.31
CA PHE A 229 -17.13 -0.58 9.14
C PHE A 229 -18.53 -1.21 9.16
N ILE A 230 -19.08 -1.56 7.99
CA ILE A 230 -20.38 -2.22 7.86
C ILE A 230 -20.36 -3.59 8.56
N SER A 231 -19.31 -4.36 8.36
CA SER A 231 -19.10 -5.67 9.03
C SER A 231 -19.16 -5.54 10.55
N GLY A 232 -18.41 -4.59 11.13
CA GLY A 232 -18.41 -4.36 12.58
C GLY A 232 -19.79 -3.93 13.12
N THR A 233 -20.48 -3.07 12.37
CA THR A 233 -21.84 -2.65 12.74
C THR A 233 -22.83 -3.83 12.68
N LEU A 234 -22.76 -4.68 11.68
CA LEU A 234 -23.55 -5.90 11.59
C LEU A 234 -23.24 -6.86 12.75
N ARG A 235 -21.95 -7.07 13.05
CA ARG A 235 -21.54 -7.91 14.19
C ARG A 235 -22.09 -7.38 15.50
N LEU A 236 -22.06 -6.07 15.70
CA LEU A 236 -22.64 -5.45 16.89
C LEU A 236 -24.14 -5.69 16.98
N VAL A 237 -24.89 -5.50 15.89
CA VAL A 237 -26.33 -5.76 15.86
C VAL A 237 -26.65 -7.22 16.17
N ILE A 238 -25.92 -8.17 15.59
CA ILE A 238 -26.07 -9.60 15.88
C ILE A 238 -25.84 -9.87 17.37
N ASN A 239 -24.77 -9.32 17.95
CA ASN A 239 -24.46 -9.52 19.36
C ASN A 239 -25.53 -8.91 20.29
N LEU A 240 -26.08 -7.73 19.95
CA LEU A 240 -27.13 -7.08 20.75
C LEU A 240 -28.49 -7.77 20.65
N THR A 241 -28.81 -8.35 19.50
CA THR A 241 -30.09 -9.07 19.30
C THR A 241 -30.09 -10.47 19.88
N GLY A 242 -28.90 -11.03 20.15
CA GLY A 242 -28.74 -12.40 20.66
C GLY A 242 -29.22 -13.49 19.70
N VAL A 243 -29.49 -13.15 18.43
CA VAL A 243 -29.94 -14.09 17.41
C VAL A 243 -28.79 -14.98 17.00
N GLN A 244 -28.82 -16.25 17.43
CA GLN A 244 -27.86 -17.27 16.99
C GLN A 244 -28.36 -17.89 15.68
N ASN A 245 -27.76 -17.49 14.56
CA ASN A 245 -28.06 -18.07 13.25
C ASN A 245 -26.76 -18.14 12.44
N THR A 246 -26.39 -19.35 12.04
CA THR A 246 -25.16 -19.63 11.29
C THR A 246 -25.02 -18.73 10.05
N PHE A 247 -26.12 -18.44 9.35
CA PHE A 247 -26.07 -17.53 8.20
C PHE A 247 -25.69 -16.10 8.60
N LEU A 248 -26.25 -15.59 9.69
CA LEU A 248 -25.95 -14.24 10.20
C LEU A 248 -24.50 -14.11 10.67
N ASP A 249 -23.92 -15.20 11.20
CA ASP A 249 -22.51 -15.21 11.63
C ASP A 249 -21.52 -15.04 10.49
N TYR A 250 -21.87 -15.50 9.28
CA TYR A 250 -21.02 -15.31 8.10
C TYR A 250 -21.25 -14.00 7.35
N LEU A 251 -22.37 -13.31 7.60
CA LEU A 251 -22.73 -12.07 6.90
C LEU A 251 -21.67 -10.96 7.03
N PRO A 252 -21.09 -10.69 8.21
CA PRO A 252 -20.02 -9.69 8.34
C PRO A 252 -18.79 -10.05 7.49
N VAL A 253 -18.41 -11.32 7.43
CA VAL A 253 -17.27 -11.79 6.65
C VAL A 253 -17.51 -11.62 5.15
N THR A 254 -18.73 -11.94 4.67
CA THR A 254 -19.08 -11.75 3.25
C THR A 254 -19.00 -10.28 2.83
N VAL A 255 -19.39 -9.34 3.70
CA VAL A 255 -19.28 -7.90 3.42
C VAL A 255 -17.82 -7.47 3.26
N ILE A 256 -16.91 -7.98 4.10
CA ILE A 256 -15.46 -7.71 3.94
C ILE A 256 -14.96 -8.28 2.61
N CYS A 257 -15.33 -9.52 2.27
CA CYS A 257 -14.93 -10.12 1.00
C CYS A 257 -15.40 -9.29 -0.21
N VAL A 258 -16.63 -8.77 -0.18
CA VAL A 258 -17.13 -7.85 -1.23
C VAL A 258 -16.30 -6.58 -1.27
N GLY A 259 -15.97 -5.98 -0.14
CA GLY A 259 -15.09 -4.81 -0.05
C GLY A 259 -13.71 -5.04 -0.67
N ILE A 260 -13.11 -6.21 -0.40
CA ILE A 260 -11.83 -6.61 -0.98
C ILE A 260 -11.94 -6.82 -2.50
N LEU A 261 -12.99 -7.49 -2.98
CA LEU A 261 -13.21 -7.68 -4.42
C LEU A 261 -13.38 -6.35 -5.15
N LEU A 262 -14.11 -5.41 -4.57
CA LEU A 262 -14.27 -4.06 -5.13
C LEU A 262 -12.94 -3.29 -5.13
N PHE A 263 -12.12 -3.42 -4.08
CA PHE A 263 -10.78 -2.86 -4.04
C PHE A 263 -9.90 -3.42 -5.17
N LEU A 264 -9.87 -4.75 -5.34
CA LEU A 264 -9.08 -5.40 -6.39
C LEU A 264 -9.53 -4.93 -7.79
N LYS A 265 -10.84 -4.82 -8.01
CA LYS A 265 -11.39 -4.30 -9.26
C LYS A 265 -10.96 -2.84 -9.50
N GLN A 266 -11.03 -1.98 -8.50
CA GLN A 266 -10.65 -0.57 -8.64
C GLN A 266 -9.14 -0.38 -8.78
N SER A 267 -8.31 -1.13 -8.04
CA SER A 267 -6.87 -1.07 -8.16
C SER A 267 -6.37 -1.54 -9.53
N HIS A 268 -7.01 -2.56 -10.10
CA HIS A 268 -6.71 -3.05 -11.45
C HIS A 268 -7.06 -2.02 -12.53
N ILE A 269 -8.17 -1.30 -12.37
CA ILE A 269 -8.60 -0.23 -13.30
C ILE A 269 -7.63 0.96 -13.22
N ILE A 270 -7.14 1.31 -12.04
CA ILE A 270 -6.17 2.41 -11.86
C ILE A 270 -4.81 2.07 -12.47
N ASN A 271 -4.42 0.80 -12.49
CA ASN A 271 -3.14 0.34 -13.04
C ASN A 271 -3.16 0.13 -14.57
N PHE A 272 -4.35 0.11 -15.21
CA PHE A 272 -4.50 -0.13 -16.66
C PHE A 272 -5.01 1.10 -17.43
N LYS A 273 -5.14 2.24 -16.79
CA LYS A 273 -5.36 3.54 -17.43
C LYS A 273 -4.13 4.41 -17.22
#